data_43128ea28057fcbf4643052f3846347e
#
_entry.id   43128ea28057fcbf4643052f3846347e
#
_cell.length_a   1.000
_cell.length_b   1.000
_cell.length_c   1.000
_cell.angle_alpha   90.00
_cell.angle_beta   90.00
_cell.angle_gamma   90.00
#
_symmetry.space_group_name_H-M   'P 1'
#
loop_
_entity.id
_entity.type
_entity.pdbx_description
1 polymer ?
#
loop_
_entity_poly.entity_id
_entity_poly.type
_entity_poly.pdbx_seq_one_letter_code
_entity_poly.pdbx_strand_id
1 'polypeptide(L)'
;IITGPNTGGKTVAIKTVKLTCIMAQCGLHVTCKEADICMNNSYLCDIGDGQNIAADLSTFSAHIKNVLEVLREVNKASLVIMDELGSGTDPAEGMGIAIAILEELRKSLHIFLLKTHYPEVKEYADKARDIMNAKMAFDKETLQPTYQMVIGEAGESCAFYIADRLGMPNEMLRIAIKAAYGENAVDNYLFQKEDTAIEKRNITQISKEKKKKGNVKHGAKYKLGDSVLVYPDKKIGIVCEPVNEKGVLRVQLPGKKIWINHKRVRLQVADG
;
A
#
# COMPACT_ATOMS: atom_id res chain seq x y z
N ILE A 1 -13.70 9.74 4.15
CA ILE A 1 -13.09 9.20 5.39
C ILE A 1 -12.05 8.18 5.00
N ILE A 2 -10.79 8.35 5.46
CA ILE A 2 -9.66 7.50 5.09
C ILE A 2 -9.42 6.46 6.20
N THR A 3 -9.48 5.19 5.84
CA THR A 3 -9.38 4.04 6.74
C THR A 3 -8.31 3.04 6.28
N GLY A 4 -8.03 2.04 7.09
CA GLY A 4 -7.02 1.01 6.80
C GLY A 4 -5.95 0.90 7.89
N PRO A 5 -4.93 0.02 7.73
CA PRO A 5 -3.90 -0.20 8.73
C PRO A 5 -3.04 1.06 8.96
N ASN A 6 -2.46 1.20 10.16
CA ASN A 6 -1.59 2.34 10.49
C ASN A 6 -0.37 2.42 9.57
N THR A 7 0.18 1.27 9.23
CA THR A 7 1.30 1.14 8.29
C THR A 7 0.93 1.45 6.83
N GLY A 8 -0.37 1.66 6.51
CA GLY A 8 -0.84 1.88 5.14
C GLY A 8 -0.51 3.26 4.54
N GLY A 9 0.11 4.17 5.29
CA GLY A 9 0.49 5.49 4.78
C GLY A 9 -0.62 6.56 4.80
N LYS A 10 -1.68 6.38 5.61
CA LYS A 10 -2.81 7.32 5.72
C LYS A 10 -2.40 8.77 6.00
N THR A 11 -1.58 8.98 7.03
CA THR A 11 -1.10 10.32 7.41
C THR A 11 -0.23 10.94 6.30
N VAL A 12 0.57 10.14 5.61
CA VAL A 12 1.35 10.61 4.44
C VAL A 12 0.41 11.06 3.33
N ALA A 13 -0.64 10.29 3.03
CA ALA A 13 -1.60 10.62 1.99
C ALA A 13 -2.29 11.97 2.25
N ILE A 14 -2.84 12.20 3.46
CA ILE A 14 -3.52 13.46 3.78
C ILE A 14 -2.56 14.66 3.79
N LYS A 15 -1.33 14.49 4.29
CA LYS A 15 -0.28 15.53 4.24
C LYS A 15 0.10 15.85 2.79
N THR A 16 0.19 14.84 1.92
CA THR A 16 0.48 15.02 0.49
C THR A 16 -0.62 15.79 -0.22
N VAL A 17 -1.89 15.44 0.01
CA VAL A 17 -3.03 16.19 -0.58
C VAL A 17 -2.98 17.66 -0.15
N LYS A 18 -2.83 17.93 1.14
CA LYS A 18 -2.70 19.31 1.66
C LYS A 18 -1.58 20.08 0.98
N LEU A 19 -0.38 19.49 0.97
CA LEU A 19 0.80 20.14 0.40
C LEU A 19 0.63 20.41 -1.09
N THR A 20 0.09 19.43 -1.85
CA THR A 20 -0.19 19.57 -3.28
C THR A 20 -1.16 20.70 -3.57
N CYS A 21 -2.26 20.82 -2.80
CA CYS A 21 -3.22 21.90 -2.94
C CYS A 21 -2.59 23.27 -2.67
N ILE A 22 -1.81 23.41 -1.59
CA ILE A 22 -1.13 24.67 -1.24
C ILE A 22 -0.09 25.03 -2.30
N MET A 23 0.72 24.07 -2.77
CA MET A 23 1.72 24.31 -3.83
C MET A 23 1.06 24.80 -5.10
N ALA A 24 -0.02 24.16 -5.56
CA ALA A 24 -0.75 24.58 -6.75
C ALA A 24 -1.31 26.01 -6.59
N GLN A 25 -1.89 26.31 -5.45
CA GLN A 25 -2.44 27.64 -5.16
C GLN A 25 -1.36 28.74 -5.09
N CYS A 26 -0.13 28.39 -4.72
CA CYS A 26 1.03 29.28 -4.79
C CYS A 26 1.65 29.38 -6.20
N GLY A 27 1.08 28.73 -7.21
CA GLY A 27 1.62 28.70 -8.58
C GLY A 27 2.84 27.81 -8.75
N LEU A 28 3.09 26.88 -7.82
CA LEU A 28 4.19 25.92 -7.90
C LEU A 28 3.76 24.67 -8.69
N HIS A 29 4.71 24.04 -9.35
CA HIS A 29 4.49 22.73 -9.98
C HIS A 29 4.26 21.66 -8.91
N VAL A 30 3.30 20.77 -9.18
CA VAL A 30 2.96 19.63 -8.33
C VAL A 30 3.49 18.32 -8.89
N THR A 31 3.83 17.37 -8.02
CA THR A 31 4.44 16.10 -8.38
C THR A 31 3.39 15.05 -8.75
N CYS A 32 2.59 15.32 -9.79
CA CYS A 32 1.57 14.40 -10.30
C CYS A 32 1.49 14.48 -11.82
N LYS A 33 0.88 13.47 -12.45
CA LYS A 33 0.67 13.45 -13.91
C LYS A 33 -0.38 14.45 -14.34
N GLU A 34 -1.44 14.56 -13.56
CA GLU A 34 -2.59 15.41 -13.79
C GLU A 34 -3.21 15.79 -12.45
N ALA A 35 -3.70 17.00 -12.31
CA ALA A 35 -4.40 17.48 -11.13
C ALA A 35 -5.48 18.48 -11.51
N ASP A 36 -6.67 18.27 -10.94
CA ASP A 36 -7.75 19.26 -10.90
C ASP A 36 -7.94 19.67 -9.44
N ILE A 37 -7.55 20.90 -9.12
CA ILE A 37 -7.45 21.39 -7.74
C ILE A 37 -8.33 22.64 -7.58
N CYS A 38 -9.33 22.55 -6.71
CA CYS A 38 -10.13 23.71 -6.36
C CYS A 38 -9.30 24.73 -5.55
N MET A 39 -9.57 25.99 -5.77
CA MET A 39 -8.98 27.08 -4.99
C MET A 39 -9.70 27.20 -3.65
N ASN A 40 -8.97 27.06 -2.56
CA ASN A 40 -9.52 27.17 -1.22
C ASN A 40 -9.13 28.51 -0.57
N ASN A 41 -10.07 29.11 0.18
CA ASN A 41 -9.79 30.32 0.96
C ASN A 41 -9.04 30.00 2.25
N SER A 42 -9.22 28.79 2.79
CA SER A 42 -8.56 28.36 4.02
C SER A 42 -8.21 26.87 3.98
N TYR A 43 -7.11 26.53 4.64
CA TYR A 43 -6.62 25.18 4.89
C TYR A 43 -6.60 24.93 6.38
N LEU A 44 -7.66 24.35 6.90
CA LEU A 44 -7.87 24.11 8.32
C LEU A 44 -7.43 22.70 8.68
N CYS A 45 -6.56 22.54 9.64
CA CYS A 45 -5.97 21.23 9.92
C CYS A 45 -5.82 20.98 11.40
N ASP A 46 -6.23 19.78 11.80
CA ASP A 46 -5.85 19.14 13.05
C ASP A 46 -5.06 17.87 12.73
N ILE A 47 -3.74 18.03 12.58
CA ILE A 47 -2.80 16.94 12.32
C ILE A 47 -1.78 16.99 13.44
N GLY A 48 -2.02 16.23 14.51
CA GLY A 48 -1.10 16.13 15.64
C GLY A 48 -0.22 14.90 15.52
N ASP A 49 1.11 15.08 15.50
CA ASP A 49 1.99 14.02 15.94
C ASP A 49 1.92 14.01 17.47
N GLY A 50 1.30 12.98 18.07
CA GLY A 50 1.12 12.83 19.52
C GLY A 50 2.42 12.69 20.34
N GLN A 51 3.49 13.35 19.92
CA GLN A 51 4.83 13.27 20.51
C GLN A 51 5.16 14.40 21.49
N ASN A 52 4.21 15.23 21.86
CA ASN A 52 4.43 16.12 23.00
C ASN A 52 4.21 15.38 24.31
N ILE A 53 5.26 14.70 24.77
CA ILE A 53 5.32 13.85 25.97
C ILE A 53 5.09 14.62 27.29
N ALA A 54 4.86 15.92 27.26
CA ALA A 54 4.80 16.76 28.46
C ALA A 54 3.39 17.05 29.01
N ALA A 55 2.31 16.50 28.41
CA ALA A 55 0.97 16.89 28.83
C ALA A 55 -0.11 15.84 28.52
N ASP A 56 -0.18 14.77 29.31
CA ASP A 56 -1.15 13.68 29.13
C ASP A 56 -2.64 14.10 29.25
N LEU A 57 -2.98 15.10 30.02
CA LEU A 57 -4.33 15.69 30.05
C LEU A 57 -4.52 16.74 28.96
N SER A 58 -3.44 17.15 28.30
CA SER A 58 -3.40 18.25 27.34
C SER A 58 -3.64 17.80 25.89
N THR A 59 -3.35 16.56 25.52
CA THR A 59 -3.45 16.14 24.12
C THR A 59 -4.90 16.10 23.65
N PHE A 60 -5.79 15.38 24.31
CA PHE A 60 -7.20 15.35 23.95
C PHE A 60 -7.85 16.75 24.01
N SER A 61 -7.64 17.48 25.11
CA SER A 61 -8.19 18.84 25.28
C SER A 61 -7.64 19.82 24.23
N ALA A 62 -6.36 19.71 23.87
CA ALA A 62 -5.76 20.50 22.82
C ALA A 62 -6.35 20.20 21.44
N HIS A 63 -6.53 18.92 21.11
CA HIS A 63 -7.18 18.49 19.87
C HIS A 63 -8.62 19.02 19.79
N ILE A 64 -9.42 18.86 20.84
CA ILE A 64 -10.80 19.36 20.86
C ILE A 64 -10.84 20.89 20.73
N LYS A 65 -9.94 21.61 21.40
CA LYS A 65 -9.85 23.07 21.25
C LYS A 65 -9.57 23.46 19.81
N ASN A 66 -8.60 22.81 19.16
CA ASN A 66 -8.23 23.06 17.78
C ASN A 66 -9.38 22.72 16.82
N VAL A 67 -10.06 21.59 17.02
CA VAL A 67 -11.27 21.22 16.27
C VAL A 67 -12.38 22.27 16.40
N LEU A 68 -12.61 22.79 17.60
CA LEU A 68 -13.61 23.85 17.81
C LEU A 68 -13.21 25.16 17.12
N GLU A 69 -11.94 25.50 17.04
CA GLU A 69 -11.45 26.64 16.25
C GLU A 69 -11.69 26.39 14.74
N VAL A 70 -11.37 25.21 14.24
CA VAL A 70 -11.67 24.79 12.85
C VAL A 70 -13.15 24.94 12.55
N LEU A 71 -14.04 24.45 13.42
CA LEU A 71 -15.49 24.53 13.21
C LEU A 71 -16.04 25.96 13.21
N ARG A 72 -15.35 26.91 13.85
CA ARG A 72 -15.73 28.33 13.83
C ARG A 72 -15.33 29.03 12.54
N GLU A 73 -14.21 28.60 11.93
CA GLU A 73 -13.62 29.24 10.75
C GLU A 73 -14.05 28.60 9.44
N VAL A 74 -14.57 27.37 9.49
CA VAL A 74 -14.93 26.61 8.30
C VAL A 74 -16.03 27.27 7.47
N ASN A 75 -15.83 27.30 6.17
CA ASN A 75 -16.79 27.83 5.19
C ASN A 75 -16.74 27.00 3.91
N LYS A 76 -17.62 27.27 2.94
CA LYS A 76 -17.76 26.51 1.68
C LYS A 76 -16.49 26.41 0.84
N ALA A 77 -15.53 27.30 1.02
CA ALA A 77 -14.26 27.32 0.30
C ALA A 77 -13.09 26.84 1.19
N SER A 78 -13.35 26.11 2.26
CA SER A 78 -12.32 25.53 3.12
C SER A 78 -11.96 24.12 2.70
N LEU A 79 -10.69 23.74 2.85
CA LEU A 79 -10.24 22.36 2.92
C LEU A 79 -9.91 22.02 4.38
N VAL A 80 -10.67 21.09 4.95
CA VAL A 80 -10.48 20.64 6.34
C VAL A 80 -9.79 19.29 6.36
N ILE A 81 -8.76 19.14 7.17
CA ILE A 81 -8.02 17.88 7.33
C ILE A 81 -7.87 17.57 8.82
N MET A 82 -8.38 16.41 9.22
CA MET A 82 -8.31 15.93 10.60
C MET A 82 -7.70 14.54 10.68
N ASP A 83 -6.74 14.38 11.57
CA ASP A 83 -6.08 13.11 11.85
C ASP A 83 -6.53 12.57 13.23
N GLU A 84 -6.95 11.32 13.27
CA GLU A 84 -7.32 10.58 14.50
C GLU A 84 -8.38 11.26 15.38
N LEU A 85 -9.43 11.79 14.76
CA LEU A 85 -10.50 12.48 15.46
C LEU A 85 -11.12 11.61 16.57
N GLY A 86 -11.25 12.18 17.77
CA GLY A 86 -11.78 11.51 18.95
C GLY A 86 -10.78 10.61 19.70
N SER A 87 -9.52 10.54 19.27
CA SER A 87 -8.49 9.77 19.98
C SER A 87 -8.08 10.43 21.31
N GLY A 88 -7.56 9.63 22.24
CA GLY A 88 -7.04 10.12 23.53
C GLY A 88 -8.07 10.20 24.67
N THR A 89 -9.26 9.59 24.50
CA THR A 89 -10.28 9.43 25.55
C THR A 89 -10.87 7.99 25.51
N ASP A 90 -11.91 7.73 26.28
CA ASP A 90 -12.66 6.50 26.19
C ASP A 90 -13.15 6.27 24.76
N PRO A 91 -13.01 5.06 24.19
CA PRO A 91 -13.35 4.79 22.79
C PRO A 91 -14.80 5.13 22.43
N ALA A 92 -15.77 4.87 23.32
CA ALA A 92 -17.18 5.16 23.05
C ALA A 92 -17.45 6.66 23.04
N GLU A 93 -16.85 7.42 23.96
CA GLU A 93 -16.93 8.88 24.00
C GLU A 93 -16.25 9.50 22.80
N GLY A 94 -15.04 9.03 22.45
CA GLY A 94 -14.26 9.49 21.29
C GLY A 94 -15.00 9.27 19.97
N MET A 95 -15.61 8.11 19.79
CA MET A 95 -16.45 7.80 18.65
C MET A 95 -17.67 8.72 18.57
N GLY A 96 -18.39 8.94 19.68
CA GLY A 96 -19.54 9.84 19.74
C GLY A 96 -19.17 11.29 19.36
N ILE A 97 -18.05 11.78 19.87
CA ILE A 97 -17.51 13.11 19.55
C ILE A 97 -17.13 13.18 18.05
N ALA A 98 -16.49 12.15 17.50
CA ALA A 98 -16.13 12.10 16.09
C ALA A 98 -17.35 12.21 15.19
N ILE A 99 -18.42 11.48 15.48
CA ILE A 99 -19.69 11.56 14.72
C ILE A 99 -20.32 12.95 14.84
N ALA A 100 -20.35 13.54 16.05
CA ALA A 100 -20.92 14.87 16.26
C ALA A 100 -20.16 15.95 15.45
N ILE A 101 -18.85 15.88 15.41
CA ILE A 101 -18.01 16.79 14.62
C ILE A 101 -18.26 16.58 13.12
N LEU A 102 -18.36 15.35 12.64
CA LEU A 102 -18.71 15.06 11.24
C LEU A 102 -20.06 15.64 10.84
N GLU A 103 -21.08 15.52 11.69
CA GLU A 103 -22.41 16.12 11.44
C GLU A 103 -22.31 17.65 11.33
N GLU A 104 -21.48 18.29 12.14
CA GLU A 104 -21.29 19.75 12.07
C GLU A 104 -20.54 20.15 10.80
N LEU A 105 -19.47 19.44 10.44
CA LEU A 105 -18.72 19.67 9.21
C LEU A 105 -19.60 19.54 7.95
N ARG A 106 -20.51 18.59 7.91
CA ARG A 106 -21.45 18.39 6.78
C ARG A 106 -22.33 19.60 6.49
N LYS A 107 -22.71 20.35 7.51
CA LYS A 107 -23.58 21.52 7.36
C LYS A 107 -22.95 22.65 6.54
N SER A 108 -21.64 22.74 6.53
CA SER A 108 -20.88 23.84 5.88
C SER A 108 -20.58 23.58 4.42
N LEU A 109 -20.93 22.43 3.85
CA LEU A 109 -20.77 22.06 2.41
C LEU A 109 -19.35 22.28 1.86
N HIS A 110 -18.32 22.04 2.65
CA HIS A 110 -16.91 22.15 2.28
C HIS A 110 -16.29 20.76 2.05
N ILE A 111 -15.04 20.75 1.57
CA ILE A 111 -14.29 19.50 1.40
C ILE A 111 -13.56 19.17 2.71
N PHE A 112 -13.71 17.94 3.19
CA PHE A 112 -12.94 17.47 4.33
C PHE A 112 -12.33 16.10 4.09
N LEU A 113 -11.15 15.89 4.67
CA LEU A 113 -10.44 14.62 4.74
C LEU A 113 -10.25 14.25 6.21
N LEU A 114 -10.79 13.11 6.60
CA LEU A 114 -10.74 12.62 7.96
C LEU A 114 -10.06 11.25 7.99
N LYS A 115 -9.11 11.06 8.89
CA LYS A 115 -8.56 9.74 9.23
C LYS A 115 -9.15 9.28 10.55
N THR A 116 -9.64 8.04 10.60
CA THR A 116 -10.18 7.45 11.84
C THR A 116 -9.89 5.97 11.92
N HIS A 117 -9.92 5.46 13.15
CA HIS A 117 -9.85 4.02 13.47
C HIS A 117 -11.20 3.45 13.93
N TYR A 118 -12.21 4.29 14.14
CA TYR A 118 -13.52 3.86 14.63
C TYR A 118 -14.31 3.16 13.52
N PRO A 119 -14.69 1.88 13.69
CA PRO A 119 -15.54 1.14 12.74
C PRO A 119 -16.89 1.83 12.51
N GLU A 120 -17.47 2.38 13.56
CA GLU A 120 -18.79 3.02 13.54
C GLU A 120 -18.80 4.27 12.66
N VAL A 121 -17.68 5.00 12.59
CA VAL A 121 -17.51 6.15 11.70
C VAL A 121 -17.47 5.71 10.23
N LYS A 122 -16.94 4.53 9.94
CA LYS A 122 -16.99 3.94 8.58
C LYS A 122 -18.43 3.60 8.18
N GLU A 123 -19.15 2.94 9.10
CA GLU A 123 -20.56 2.59 8.87
C GLU A 123 -21.44 3.84 8.74
N TYR A 124 -21.13 4.89 9.49
CA TYR A 124 -21.80 6.18 9.36
C TYR A 124 -21.56 6.77 7.96
N ALA A 125 -20.34 6.74 7.46
CA ALA A 125 -20.00 7.21 6.12
C ALA A 125 -20.72 6.42 5.01
N ASP A 126 -20.84 5.11 5.16
CA ASP A 126 -21.53 4.25 4.18
C ASP A 126 -23.02 4.57 4.07
N LYS A 127 -23.63 5.09 5.14
CA LYS A 127 -25.04 5.50 5.17
C LYS A 127 -25.27 6.96 4.68
N ALA A 128 -24.23 7.77 4.71
CA ALA A 128 -24.30 9.18 4.33
C ALA A 128 -24.09 9.35 2.84
N ARG A 129 -24.92 10.17 2.15
CA ARG A 129 -24.83 10.37 0.69
C ARG A 129 -23.69 11.29 0.25
N ASP A 130 -23.21 12.11 1.15
CA ASP A 130 -22.24 13.19 0.92
C ASP A 130 -20.86 12.88 1.52
N ILE A 131 -20.67 11.69 2.06
CA ILE A 131 -19.40 11.21 2.60
C ILE A 131 -19.00 9.95 1.84
N MET A 132 -17.74 9.87 1.47
CA MET A 132 -17.17 8.65 0.89
C MET A 132 -16.09 8.06 1.78
N ASN A 133 -16.11 6.74 1.92
CA ASN A 133 -14.99 6.01 2.46
C ASN A 133 -13.87 5.92 1.45
N ALA A 134 -12.63 5.89 1.93
CA ALA A 134 -11.46 5.59 1.14
C ALA A 134 -10.53 4.67 1.95
N LYS A 135 -9.87 3.75 1.29
CA LYS A 135 -8.86 2.89 1.92
C LYS A 135 -7.49 3.17 1.36
N MET A 136 -6.48 3.05 2.21
CA MET A 136 -5.10 2.92 1.75
C MET A 136 -4.82 1.47 1.43
N ALA A 137 -4.43 1.20 0.18
CA ALA A 137 -4.00 -0.13 -0.22
C ALA A 137 -2.72 -0.51 0.53
N PHE A 138 -2.66 -1.75 0.95
CA PHE A 138 -1.58 -2.29 1.77
C PHE A 138 -1.18 -3.66 1.24
N ASP A 139 0.11 -3.86 1.04
CA ASP A 139 0.61 -5.17 0.62
C ASP A 139 0.68 -6.10 1.82
N LYS A 140 -0.25 -7.05 1.86
CA LYS A 140 -0.32 -8.05 2.93
C LYS A 140 0.88 -9.00 2.91
N GLU A 141 1.57 -9.20 1.79
CA GLU A 141 2.72 -10.12 1.72
C GLU A 141 4.00 -9.50 2.27
N THR A 142 4.29 -8.27 1.88
CA THR A 142 5.50 -7.55 2.30
C THR A 142 5.32 -6.74 3.57
N LEU A 143 4.07 -6.57 4.05
CA LEU A 143 3.69 -5.67 5.14
C LEU A 143 4.08 -4.20 4.88
N GLN A 144 4.15 -3.80 3.61
CA GLN A 144 4.53 -2.46 3.20
C GLN A 144 3.35 -1.65 2.69
N PRO A 145 3.35 -0.31 2.90
CA PRO A 145 2.36 0.56 2.29
C PRO A 145 2.59 0.63 0.79
N THR A 146 1.51 0.55 0.01
CA THR A 146 1.57 0.79 -1.44
C THR A 146 1.42 2.27 -1.81
N TYR A 147 1.04 3.10 -0.83
CA TYR A 147 0.71 4.53 -0.99
C TYR A 147 -0.41 4.81 -2.02
N GLN A 148 -1.21 3.81 -2.34
CA GLN A 148 -2.36 3.95 -3.22
C GLN A 148 -3.63 4.12 -2.40
N MET A 149 -4.39 5.18 -2.71
CA MET A 149 -5.70 5.43 -2.12
C MET A 149 -6.79 4.95 -3.08
N VAL A 150 -7.69 4.12 -2.58
CA VAL A 150 -8.88 3.64 -3.31
C VAL A 150 -10.11 4.33 -2.71
N ILE A 151 -10.79 5.14 -3.52
CA ILE A 151 -11.98 5.89 -3.11
C ILE A 151 -13.22 5.00 -3.32
N GLY A 152 -14.20 5.11 -2.42
CA GLY A 152 -15.45 4.35 -2.46
C GLY A 152 -15.41 3.05 -1.67
N GLU A 153 -14.29 2.70 -1.06
CA GLU A 153 -14.14 1.49 -0.28
C GLU A 153 -13.60 1.79 1.12
N ALA A 154 -14.20 1.19 2.16
CA ALA A 154 -13.68 1.25 3.52
C ALA A 154 -12.48 0.30 3.68
N GLY A 155 -11.46 0.74 4.42
CA GLY A 155 -10.30 -0.10 4.74
C GLY A 155 -10.62 -1.08 5.87
N GLU A 156 -10.13 -2.31 5.72
CA GLU A 156 -10.19 -3.33 6.76
C GLU A 156 -9.08 -3.14 7.80
N SER A 157 -9.32 -3.62 9.02
CA SER A 157 -8.27 -3.76 10.01
C SER A 157 -7.39 -4.96 9.66
N CYS A 158 -6.07 -4.76 9.59
CA CYS A 158 -5.12 -5.83 9.31
C CYS A 158 -4.30 -6.22 10.56
N ALA A 159 -4.72 -5.82 11.77
CA ALA A 159 -3.93 -6.00 12.98
C ALA A 159 -3.61 -7.48 13.25
N PHE A 160 -4.59 -8.37 13.18
CA PHE A 160 -4.37 -9.81 13.39
C PHE A 160 -3.51 -10.42 12.30
N TYR A 161 -3.70 -9.99 11.06
CA TYR A 161 -2.86 -10.43 9.95
C TYR A 161 -1.40 -10.02 10.13
N ILE A 162 -1.18 -8.78 10.54
CA ILE A 162 0.18 -8.27 10.83
C ILE A 162 0.79 -9.03 12.02
N ALA A 163 0.02 -9.25 13.10
CA ALA A 163 0.49 -10.01 14.26
C ALA A 163 0.90 -11.46 13.89
N ASP A 164 0.09 -12.13 13.08
CA ASP A 164 0.39 -13.46 12.55
C ASP A 164 1.71 -13.48 11.75
N ARG A 165 1.87 -12.52 10.86
CA ARG A 165 3.07 -12.41 10.02
C ARG A 165 4.34 -12.08 10.81
N LEU A 166 4.18 -11.37 11.92
CA LEU A 166 5.27 -11.07 12.86
C LEU A 166 5.57 -12.23 13.82
N GLY A 167 4.84 -13.34 13.72
CA GLY A 167 5.10 -14.56 14.46
C GLY A 167 4.33 -14.71 15.77
N MET A 168 3.19 -14.01 15.93
CA MET A 168 2.32 -14.26 17.09
C MET A 168 1.82 -15.72 17.06
N PRO A 169 1.95 -16.48 18.18
CA PRO A 169 1.47 -17.86 18.25
C PRO A 169 -0.02 -17.97 17.89
N ASN A 170 -0.36 -19.03 17.14
CA ASN A 170 -1.75 -19.24 16.68
C ASN A 170 -2.77 -19.26 17.84
N GLU A 171 -2.39 -19.83 18.99
CA GLU A 171 -3.26 -19.86 20.16
C GLU A 171 -3.55 -18.47 20.71
N MET A 172 -2.56 -17.58 20.74
CA MET A 172 -2.74 -16.18 21.13
C MET A 172 -3.64 -15.44 20.11
N LEU A 173 -3.46 -15.68 18.82
CA LEU A 173 -4.31 -15.11 17.78
C LEU A 173 -5.76 -15.55 17.92
N ARG A 174 -6.03 -16.83 18.19
CA ARG A 174 -7.38 -17.35 18.44
C ARG A 174 -8.04 -16.64 19.62
N ILE A 175 -7.34 -16.52 20.74
CA ILE A 175 -7.82 -15.80 21.91
C ILE A 175 -8.13 -14.33 21.60
N ALA A 176 -7.22 -13.66 20.87
CA ALA A 176 -7.38 -12.25 20.51
C ALA A 176 -8.56 -12.03 19.56
N ILE A 177 -8.73 -12.87 18.53
CA ILE A 177 -9.87 -12.79 17.59
C ILE A 177 -11.17 -13.08 18.32
N LYS A 178 -11.20 -14.10 19.17
CA LYS A 178 -12.38 -14.44 19.99
C LYS A 178 -12.77 -13.27 20.91
N ALA A 179 -11.81 -12.65 21.56
CA ALA A 179 -12.04 -11.51 22.43
C ALA A 179 -12.56 -10.27 21.68
N ALA A 180 -12.10 -10.04 20.45
CA ALA A 180 -12.48 -8.88 19.65
C ALA A 180 -13.81 -9.04 18.92
N TYR A 181 -14.10 -10.23 18.38
CA TYR A 181 -15.20 -10.44 17.42
C TYR A 181 -16.10 -11.64 17.77
N GLY A 182 -15.82 -12.33 18.87
CA GLY A 182 -16.58 -13.52 19.30
C GLY A 182 -16.11 -14.83 18.68
N GLU A 183 -16.72 -15.94 19.12
CA GLU A 183 -16.31 -17.31 18.76
C GLU A 183 -16.38 -17.58 17.24
N ASN A 184 -17.45 -17.14 16.60
CA ASN A 184 -17.71 -17.40 15.18
C ASN A 184 -16.68 -16.73 14.23
N ALA A 185 -16.02 -15.68 14.69
CA ALA A 185 -15.01 -14.98 13.89
C ALA A 185 -13.68 -15.76 13.78
N VAL A 186 -13.40 -16.62 14.75
CA VAL A 186 -12.18 -17.45 14.75
C VAL A 186 -12.18 -18.42 13.58
N ASP A 187 -13.30 -19.09 13.35
CA ASP A 187 -13.41 -20.06 12.26
C ASP A 187 -13.33 -19.37 10.91
N ASN A 188 -14.00 -18.24 10.72
CA ASN A 188 -13.94 -17.46 9.49
C ASN A 188 -12.51 -16.97 9.18
N TYR A 189 -11.77 -16.55 10.19
CA TYR A 189 -10.37 -16.12 10.01
C TYR A 189 -9.45 -17.28 9.61
N LEU A 190 -9.65 -18.46 10.19
CA LEU A 190 -8.87 -19.66 9.89
C LEU A 190 -9.20 -20.21 8.50
N PHE A 191 -10.46 -20.21 8.08
CA PHE A 191 -10.87 -20.60 6.71
C PHE A 191 -10.23 -19.70 5.66
N GLN A 192 -10.25 -18.37 5.84
CA GLN A 192 -9.56 -17.44 4.93
C GLN A 192 -8.04 -17.69 4.86
N LYS A 193 -7.43 -18.15 5.95
CA LYS A 193 -6.01 -18.49 5.99
C LYS A 193 -5.72 -19.79 5.22
N GLU A 194 -6.60 -20.78 5.28
CA GLU A 194 -6.46 -22.04 4.55
C GLU A 194 -6.67 -21.84 3.05
N ASP A 195 -7.67 -21.05 2.64
CA ASP A 195 -7.92 -20.74 1.23
C ASP A 195 -6.75 -20.01 0.58
N THR A 196 -6.19 -19.00 1.27
CA THR A 196 -4.98 -18.31 0.81
C THR A 196 -3.75 -19.23 0.77
N ALA A 197 -3.65 -20.21 1.66
CA ALA A 197 -2.58 -21.20 1.64
C ALA A 197 -2.75 -22.22 0.52
N ILE A 198 -3.99 -22.60 0.19
CA ILE A 198 -4.32 -23.50 -0.93
C ILE A 198 -4.08 -22.81 -2.26
N GLU A 199 -4.49 -21.54 -2.42
CA GLU A 199 -4.19 -20.76 -3.62
C GLU A 199 -2.69 -20.60 -3.83
N LYS A 200 -1.93 -20.31 -2.78
CA LYS A 200 -0.46 -20.22 -2.84
C LYS A 200 0.19 -21.56 -3.21
N ARG A 201 -0.32 -22.69 -2.71
CA ARG A 201 0.15 -24.02 -3.10
C ARG A 201 -0.15 -24.29 -4.58
N ASN A 202 -1.35 -23.95 -5.05
CA ASN A 202 -1.76 -24.09 -6.44
C ASN A 202 -0.93 -23.22 -7.38
N ILE A 203 -0.70 -21.94 -7.03
CA ILE A 203 0.16 -21.04 -7.79
C ILE A 203 1.61 -21.53 -7.80
N THR A 204 2.11 -22.06 -6.69
CA THR A 204 3.47 -22.63 -6.59
C THR A 204 3.58 -23.93 -7.39
N GLN A 205 2.54 -24.75 -7.44
CA GLN A 205 2.50 -25.95 -8.29
C GLN A 205 2.42 -25.57 -9.77
N ILE A 206 1.54 -24.63 -10.14
CA ILE A 206 1.42 -24.14 -11.52
C ILE A 206 2.74 -23.47 -11.97
N SER A 207 3.42 -22.74 -11.10
CA SER A 207 4.72 -22.15 -11.41
C SER A 207 5.84 -23.21 -11.50
N LYS A 208 5.78 -24.28 -10.71
CA LYS A 208 6.70 -25.43 -10.81
C LYS A 208 6.41 -26.28 -12.05
N GLU A 209 5.16 -26.47 -12.43
CA GLU A 209 4.77 -27.15 -13.67
C GLU A 209 5.09 -26.32 -14.90
N LYS A 210 4.88 -24.99 -14.88
CA LYS A 210 5.36 -24.08 -15.93
C LYS A 210 6.89 -24.09 -16.04
N LYS A 211 7.63 -24.18 -14.93
CA LYS A 211 9.09 -24.35 -14.95
C LYS A 211 9.51 -25.73 -15.48
N LYS A 212 8.76 -26.78 -15.23
CA LYS A 212 9.04 -28.11 -15.81
C LYS A 212 8.68 -28.19 -17.30
N LYS A 213 7.60 -27.54 -17.75
CA LYS A 213 7.25 -27.46 -19.19
C LYS A 213 8.08 -26.41 -19.97
N GLY A 214 8.68 -25.44 -19.28
CA GLY A 214 9.57 -24.43 -19.88
C GLY A 214 10.97 -24.94 -20.24
N ASN A 215 11.34 -26.15 -19.88
CA ASN A 215 12.65 -26.72 -20.20
C ASN A 215 12.78 -27.24 -21.63
N VAL A 216 11.76 -27.07 -22.49
CA VAL A 216 11.79 -27.53 -23.90
C VAL A 216 12.01 -26.40 -24.91
N LYS A 217 12.28 -25.15 -24.51
CA LYS A 217 12.61 -24.05 -25.44
C LYS A 217 13.89 -23.32 -25.06
N HIS A 218 15.03 -24.04 -24.97
CA HIS A 218 16.35 -23.42 -24.84
C HIS A 218 16.88 -22.80 -26.15
N GLY A 219 16.22 -23.02 -27.28
CA GLY A 219 16.64 -22.49 -28.59
C GLY A 219 16.44 -21.01 -28.84
N ALA A 220 15.63 -20.30 -28.00
CA ALA A 220 15.24 -18.92 -28.29
C ALA A 220 16.09 -17.84 -27.61
N LYS A 221 17.06 -18.22 -26.77
CA LYS A 221 17.81 -17.26 -25.95
C LYS A 221 19.04 -16.66 -26.65
N TYR A 222 19.61 -17.35 -27.61
CA TYR A 222 20.83 -16.93 -28.35
C TYR A 222 20.57 -16.97 -29.86
N LYS A 223 20.68 -15.85 -30.52
CA LYS A 223 20.47 -15.69 -31.97
C LYS A 223 21.83 -15.63 -32.69
N LEU A 224 21.80 -15.97 -33.97
CA LEU A 224 22.96 -15.78 -34.84
C LEU A 224 23.41 -14.29 -34.82
N GLY A 225 24.67 -14.05 -34.56
CA GLY A 225 25.23 -12.69 -34.48
C GLY A 225 25.26 -12.09 -33.07
N ASP A 226 24.63 -12.73 -32.06
CA ASP A 226 24.67 -12.23 -30.69
C ASP A 226 26.10 -12.20 -30.14
N SER A 227 26.46 -11.09 -29.48
CA SER A 227 27.70 -11.00 -28.70
C SER A 227 27.54 -11.67 -27.36
N VAL A 228 28.43 -12.58 -27.00
CA VAL A 228 28.34 -13.42 -25.82
C VAL A 228 29.66 -13.52 -25.07
N LEU A 229 29.57 -13.55 -23.74
CA LEU A 229 30.71 -13.80 -22.87
C LEU A 229 30.78 -15.30 -22.54
N VAL A 230 31.93 -15.91 -22.85
CA VAL A 230 32.18 -17.34 -22.70
C VAL A 230 32.97 -17.62 -21.43
N TYR A 231 32.50 -18.50 -20.58
CA TYR A 231 33.12 -18.92 -19.31
C TYR A 231 33.82 -20.28 -19.45
N PRO A 232 34.93 -20.55 -18.71
CA PRO A 232 35.43 -19.76 -17.57
C PRO A 232 36.33 -18.57 -17.96
N ASP A 233 36.87 -18.52 -19.18
CA ASP A 233 37.93 -17.60 -19.61
C ASP A 233 37.44 -16.15 -19.78
N LYS A 234 36.15 -15.89 -19.65
CA LYS A 234 35.51 -14.57 -19.85
C LYS A 234 35.85 -13.92 -21.20
N LYS A 235 35.96 -14.72 -22.26
CA LYS A 235 36.25 -14.23 -23.62
C LYS A 235 34.97 -13.85 -24.34
N ILE A 236 35.02 -12.74 -25.06
CA ILE A 236 33.91 -12.30 -25.90
C ILE A 236 33.91 -13.07 -27.19
N GLY A 237 32.77 -13.58 -27.62
CA GLY A 237 32.58 -14.28 -28.88
C GLY A 237 31.26 -13.94 -29.53
N ILE A 238 31.10 -14.31 -30.79
CA ILE A 238 29.87 -14.09 -31.57
C ILE A 238 29.21 -15.45 -31.83
N VAL A 239 27.91 -15.55 -31.64
CA VAL A 239 27.16 -16.75 -31.91
C VAL A 239 27.09 -16.99 -33.42
N CYS A 240 27.68 -18.11 -33.87
CA CYS A 240 27.68 -18.54 -35.27
C CYS A 240 26.57 -19.56 -35.58
N GLU A 241 26.15 -20.31 -34.59
CA GLU A 241 25.02 -21.24 -34.69
C GLU A 241 24.25 -21.23 -33.37
N PRO A 242 22.91 -21.13 -33.42
CA PRO A 242 22.07 -21.08 -32.22
C PRO A 242 22.10 -22.39 -31.44
N VAL A 243 21.49 -22.41 -30.27
CA VAL A 243 21.47 -23.57 -29.40
C VAL A 243 20.73 -24.72 -30.09
N ASN A 244 21.38 -25.87 -30.22
CA ASN A 244 20.80 -27.10 -30.75
C ASN A 244 20.03 -27.88 -29.67
N GLU A 245 19.38 -29.00 -30.05
CA GLU A 245 18.61 -29.87 -29.15
C GLU A 245 19.42 -30.41 -27.97
N LYS A 246 20.73 -30.52 -28.07
CA LYS A 246 21.67 -30.94 -27.02
C LYS A 246 22.08 -29.80 -26.08
N GLY A 247 21.52 -28.59 -26.25
CA GLY A 247 21.83 -27.43 -25.42
C GLY A 247 23.22 -26.81 -25.70
N VAL A 248 23.79 -27.04 -26.88
CA VAL A 248 25.14 -26.56 -27.31
C VAL A 248 24.98 -25.55 -28.43
N LEU A 249 25.73 -24.45 -28.39
CA LEU A 249 25.81 -23.45 -29.46
C LEU A 249 27.23 -23.30 -29.95
N ARG A 250 27.39 -22.78 -31.19
CA ARG A 250 28.72 -22.52 -31.79
C ARG A 250 29.04 -21.06 -31.66
N VAL A 251 30.19 -20.77 -31.07
CA VAL A 251 30.65 -19.41 -30.83
C VAL A 251 32.01 -19.18 -31.53
N GLN A 252 32.12 -18.09 -32.28
CA GLN A 252 33.39 -17.60 -32.84
C GLN A 252 34.12 -16.80 -31.77
N LEU A 253 35.26 -17.27 -31.36
CA LEU A 253 36.24 -16.55 -30.55
C LEU A 253 37.33 -16.02 -31.45
N PRO A 254 38.17 -15.06 -30.99
CA PRO A 254 39.37 -14.64 -31.74
C PRO A 254 40.25 -15.86 -32.08
N GLY A 255 40.42 -16.13 -33.36
CA GLY A 255 41.25 -17.21 -33.88
C GLY A 255 40.64 -18.61 -33.92
N LYS A 256 39.45 -18.89 -33.33
CA LYS A 256 38.84 -20.23 -33.36
C LYS A 256 37.32 -20.26 -33.16
N LYS A 257 36.68 -21.27 -33.71
CA LYS A 257 35.26 -21.59 -33.43
C LYS A 257 35.19 -22.76 -32.46
N ILE A 258 34.30 -22.63 -31.44
CA ILE A 258 34.13 -23.65 -30.44
C ILE A 258 32.63 -24.00 -30.29
N TRP A 259 32.36 -25.24 -29.93
CA TRP A 259 31.05 -25.68 -29.46
C TRP A 259 31.04 -25.58 -27.95
N ILE A 260 30.02 -24.92 -27.38
CA ILE A 260 29.93 -24.69 -25.95
C ILE A 260 28.50 -24.84 -25.45
N ASN A 261 28.33 -25.37 -24.23
CA ASN A 261 27.04 -25.48 -23.62
C ASN A 261 26.48 -24.08 -23.25
N HIS A 262 25.22 -23.84 -23.58
CA HIS A 262 24.55 -22.55 -23.32
C HIS A 262 24.60 -22.07 -21.86
N LYS A 263 24.80 -22.98 -20.89
CA LYS A 263 24.98 -22.65 -19.47
C LYS A 263 26.32 -21.94 -19.18
N ARG A 264 27.30 -22.06 -20.07
CA ARG A 264 28.61 -21.43 -19.94
C ARG A 264 28.75 -20.15 -20.79
N VAL A 265 27.61 -19.60 -21.23
CA VAL A 265 27.58 -18.41 -22.08
C VAL A 265 26.58 -17.43 -21.52
N ARG A 266 26.89 -16.14 -21.51
CA ARG A 266 26.00 -15.05 -21.19
C ARG A 266 25.92 -14.05 -22.31
N LEU A 267 24.73 -13.55 -22.62
CA LEU A 267 24.55 -12.45 -23.58
C LEU A 267 25.23 -11.21 -23.02
N GLN A 268 26.04 -10.59 -23.86
CA GLN A 268 26.65 -9.30 -23.56
C GLN A 268 25.70 -8.24 -24.14
N VAL A 269 24.95 -7.54 -23.25
CA VAL A 269 24.20 -6.35 -23.66
C VAL A 269 25.25 -5.27 -23.86
N ALA A 270 25.32 -4.67 -25.04
CA ALA A 270 26.07 -3.44 -25.22
C ALA A 270 25.41 -2.37 -24.35
N ASP A 271 26.13 -1.83 -23.36
CA ASP A 271 25.72 -0.62 -22.67
C ASP A 271 25.73 0.51 -23.74
N GLY A 272 24.50 0.91 -24.11
CA GLY A 272 24.23 2.04 -24.97
C GLY A 272 23.85 3.24 -24.16
#